data_503929e37db5fbf87bfff1ef467d7b4f
#
_entry.id   503929e37db5fbf87bfff1ef467d7b4f
#
_cell.length_a   1.000
_cell.length_b   1.000
_cell.length_c   1.000
_cell.angle_alpha   90.00
_cell.angle_beta   90.00
_cell.angle_gamma   90.00
#
_symmetry.space_group_name_H-M   'P 1'
#
loop_
_entity.id
_entity.type
_entity.pdbx_description
1 polymer ?
#
loop_
_entity_poly.entity_id
_entity_poly.type
_entity_poly.pdbx_seq_one_letter_code
_entity_poly.pdbx_strand_id
1 'polypeptide(L)'
;DVYKRQAHVHHHLRGEEADEDARFVSAFCKDRDLSYTQFDIDPQALKEKEGLSLEDAARRLRYEALETYRKKVGAQGIFVAHHEDDQAETILMNLVRGTGTRGLRGMLPVNGYIARPFLAATRKDMETYCKEEGLSYRTDSTNGNPALLRNWVRLELLPLLATKNPRIKAALVQAAAVAQSDEAYLEKMAQKYLDSFSRNIFGTYDIDVGPTFDKLDLAIKSRVIRLAVKGVGGEELGFDHVKKILRLIEKGISGKSLDVPGHVRLIYINGRLMAGRHETDRAAQREKKLEIKEKQRHASQY
;
A
#
# COMPACT_ATOMS: atom_id res chain seq x y z
N ASP A 1 3.11 30.17 3.58
CA ASP A 1 4.43 29.52 3.57
C ASP A 1 4.29 28.07 3.99
N VAL A 2 4.72 27.17 3.13
CA VAL A 2 4.73 25.72 3.45
C VAL A 2 6.09 25.40 4.03
N TYR A 3 6.14 25.04 5.32
CA TYR A 3 7.38 24.59 5.95
C TYR A 3 7.76 23.22 5.40
N LYS A 4 8.88 23.14 4.67
CA LYS A 4 9.37 21.92 4.02
C LYS A 4 10.48 21.29 4.83
N ARG A 5 10.47 19.96 4.93
CA ARG A 5 11.53 19.14 5.50
C ARG A 5 11.91 18.05 4.49
N GLN A 6 13.19 17.88 4.24
CA GLN A 6 13.70 16.79 3.41
C GLN A 6 13.97 15.57 4.28
N ALA A 7 13.38 14.44 3.89
CA ALA A 7 13.67 13.13 4.47
C ALA A 7 14.38 12.26 3.43
N HIS A 8 15.52 11.68 3.78
CA HIS A 8 16.25 10.72 2.99
C HIS A 8 16.23 9.36 3.69
N VAL A 9 15.89 8.30 2.94
CA VAL A 9 15.88 6.93 3.50
C VAL A 9 17.01 6.15 2.86
N HIS A 10 18.02 5.82 3.65
CA HIS A 10 19.20 5.08 3.25
C HIS A 10 18.96 3.57 3.44
N HIS A 11 19.10 2.82 2.35
CA HIS A 11 18.77 1.39 2.30
C HIS A 11 19.95 0.46 2.54
N HIS A 12 21.19 0.98 2.57
CA HIS A 12 22.46 0.23 2.68
C HIS A 12 22.66 -0.89 1.65
N LEU A 13 21.99 -0.81 0.48
CA LEU A 13 22.02 -1.86 -0.53
C LEU A 13 23.10 -1.67 -1.61
N ARG A 14 23.67 -0.44 -1.74
CA ARG A 14 24.61 -0.06 -2.80
C ARG A 14 25.98 0.42 -2.29
N GLY A 15 26.28 0.17 -1.01
CA GLY A 15 27.56 0.57 -0.40
C GLY A 15 27.84 2.07 -0.58
N GLU A 16 29.06 2.41 -1.02
CA GLU A 16 29.54 3.79 -1.13
C GLU A 16 28.70 4.69 -2.05
N GLU A 17 28.09 4.14 -3.09
CA GLU A 17 27.21 4.88 -4.00
C GLU A 17 25.95 5.44 -3.29
N ALA A 18 25.37 4.65 -2.37
CA ALA A 18 24.25 5.10 -1.55
C ALA A 18 24.67 6.18 -0.55
N ASP A 19 25.89 6.08 0.00
CA ASP A 19 26.45 7.09 0.90
C ASP A 19 26.70 8.40 0.16
N GLU A 20 27.18 8.34 -1.10
CA GLU A 20 27.32 9.52 -1.96
C GLU A 20 25.98 10.18 -2.27
N ASP A 21 24.94 9.40 -2.55
CA ASP A 21 23.59 9.93 -2.76
C ASP A 21 23.08 10.66 -1.51
N ALA A 22 23.31 10.10 -0.32
CA ALA A 22 22.94 10.74 0.94
C ALA A 22 23.70 12.05 1.16
N ARG A 23 25.03 12.04 0.91
CA ARG A 23 25.87 13.24 0.99
C ARG A 23 25.40 14.33 0.02
N PHE A 24 25.08 13.94 -1.23
CA PHE A 24 24.57 14.86 -2.24
C PHE A 24 23.27 15.55 -1.78
N VAL A 25 22.28 14.78 -1.30
CA VAL A 25 21.01 15.34 -0.82
C VAL A 25 21.22 16.22 0.40
N SER A 26 22.08 15.82 1.33
CA SER A 26 22.41 16.61 2.52
C SER A 26 23.04 17.97 2.15
N ALA A 27 24.01 17.97 1.23
CA ALA A 27 24.65 19.20 0.73
C ALA A 27 23.65 20.09 0.01
N PHE A 28 22.80 19.52 -0.85
CA PHE A 28 21.74 20.26 -1.55
C PHE A 28 20.77 20.96 -0.58
N CYS A 29 20.41 20.27 0.51
CA CYS A 29 19.53 20.84 1.54
C CYS A 29 20.21 21.97 2.31
N LYS A 30 21.49 21.79 2.66
CA LYS A 30 22.29 22.80 3.36
C LYS A 30 22.41 24.08 2.54
N ASP A 31 22.69 23.97 1.24
CA ASP A 31 22.84 25.12 0.33
C ASP A 31 21.53 25.93 0.17
N ARG A 32 20.39 25.35 0.50
CA ARG A 32 19.04 25.95 0.37
C ARG A 32 18.34 26.19 1.70
N ASP A 33 19.06 26.05 2.81
CA ASP A 33 18.53 26.20 4.17
C ASP A 33 17.29 25.32 4.42
N LEU A 34 17.31 24.08 3.87
CA LEU A 34 16.28 23.09 4.08
C LEU A 34 16.64 22.14 5.21
N SER A 35 15.69 21.88 6.09
CA SER A 35 15.84 20.86 7.14
C SER A 35 16.00 19.48 6.50
N TYR A 36 17.08 18.77 6.81
CA TYR A 36 17.40 17.43 6.32
C TYR A 36 17.38 16.41 7.47
N THR A 37 16.81 15.25 7.23
CA THR A 37 16.86 14.10 8.15
C THR A 37 17.07 12.82 7.36
N GLN A 38 18.05 12.01 7.78
CA GLN A 38 18.32 10.69 7.22
C GLN A 38 17.74 9.60 8.12
N PHE A 39 17.25 8.54 7.50
CA PHE A 39 16.79 7.31 8.13
C PHE A 39 17.52 6.13 7.53
N ASP A 40 18.13 5.32 8.38
CA ASP A 40 18.81 4.09 7.98
C ASP A 40 17.82 2.93 8.19
N ILE A 41 17.64 2.09 7.15
CA ILE A 41 16.76 0.93 7.20
C ILE A 41 17.49 -0.32 6.73
N ASP A 42 17.07 -1.49 7.25
CA ASP A 42 17.61 -2.80 6.87
C ASP A 42 16.52 -3.64 6.17
N PRO A 43 16.40 -3.53 4.82
CA PRO A 43 15.45 -4.32 4.06
C PRO A 43 15.76 -5.82 4.04
N GLN A 44 17.02 -6.20 4.22
CA GLN A 44 17.43 -7.60 4.19
C GLN A 44 16.88 -8.34 5.40
N ALA A 45 16.99 -7.76 6.58
CA ALA A 45 16.43 -8.33 7.81
C ALA A 45 14.90 -8.52 7.71
N LEU A 46 14.17 -7.55 7.15
CA LEU A 46 12.72 -7.68 6.98
C LEU A 46 12.35 -8.74 5.94
N LYS A 47 13.07 -8.81 4.83
CA LYS A 47 12.90 -9.83 3.79
C LYS A 47 13.02 -11.24 4.38
N GLU A 48 14.06 -11.50 5.17
CA GLU A 48 14.29 -12.80 5.82
C GLU A 48 13.20 -13.16 6.83
N LYS A 49 12.78 -12.17 7.61
CA LYS A 49 11.75 -12.36 8.64
C LYS A 49 10.37 -12.66 8.08
N GLU A 50 9.97 -11.99 6.99
CA GLU A 50 8.60 -12.03 6.47
C GLU A 50 8.47 -12.71 5.10
N GLY A 51 9.57 -13.12 4.46
CA GLY A 51 9.56 -13.78 3.15
C GLY A 51 9.17 -12.85 1.99
N LEU A 52 9.40 -11.54 2.15
CA LEU A 52 9.09 -10.55 1.14
C LEU A 52 10.17 -10.50 0.05
N SER A 53 9.86 -9.88 -1.10
CA SER A 53 10.91 -9.44 -2.01
C SER A 53 11.75 -8.31 -1.36
N LEU A 54 13.02 -8.18 -1.76
CA LEU A 54 13.88 -7.10 -1.25
C LEU A 54 13.29 -5.71 -1.58
N GLU A 55 12.68 -5.56 -2.75
CA GLU A 55 12.01 -4.33 -3.19
C GLU A 55 10.80 -4.00 -2.30
N ASP A 56 9.94 -4.99 -2.01
CA ASP A 56 8.77 -4.79 -1.15
C ASP A 56 9.17 -4.49 0.29
N ALA A 57 10.19 -5.19 0.82
CA ALA A 57 10.74 -4.92 2.15
C ALA A 57 11.31 -3.49 2.25
N ALA A 58 12.11 -3.08 1.27
CA ALA A 58 12.68 -1.73 1.20
C ALA A 58 11.60 -0.65 1.08
N ARG A 59 10.58 -0.90 0.24
CA ARG A 59 9.44 -0.02 0.08
C ARG A 59 8.65 0.13 1.37
N ARG A 60 8.36 -0.96 2.06
CA ARG A 60 7.60 -0.96 3.32
C ARG A 60 8.34 -0.16 4.40
N LEU A 61 9.59 -0.48 4.66
CA LEU A 61 10.41 0.23 5.66
C LEU A 61 10.56 1.71 5.33
N ARG A 62 10.72 2.06 4.04
CA ARG A 62 10.75 3.46 3.61
C ARG A 62 9.51 4.23 4.04
N TYR A 63 8.33 3.69 3.73
CA TYR A 63 7.08 4.38 4.08
C TYR A 63 6.81 4.39 5.59
N GLU A 64 7.20 3.35 6.33
CA GLU A 64 7.13 3.31 7.80
C GLU A 64 8.01 4.38 8.44
N ALA A 65 9.25 4.54 7.98
CA ALA A 65 10.16 5.58 8.45
C ALA A 65 9.62 6.98 8.17
N LEU A 66 9.17 7.23 6.93
CA LEU A 66 8.60 8.52 6.52
C LEU A 66 7.33 8.86 7.30
N GLU A 67 6.44 7.90 7.53
CA GLU A 67 5.20 8.11 8.28
C GLU A 67 5.47 8.38 9.76
N THR A 68 6.41 7.65 10.36
CA THR A 68 6.85 7.87 11.74
C THR A 68 7.41 9.28 11.90
N TYR A 69 8.24 9.71 10.95
CA TYR A 69 8.79 11.06 10.95
C TYR A 69 7.72 12.13 10.75
N ARG A 70 6.82 11.92 9.78
CA ARG A 70 5.69 12.82 9.54
C ARG A 70 4.91 13.11 10.83
N LYS A 71 4.55 12.04 11.57
CA LYS A 71 3.85 12.15 12.86
C LYS A 71 4.68 12.88 13.91
N LYS A 72 5.97 12.54 14.01
CA LYS A 72 6.89 13.16 14.98
C LYS A 72 7.00 14.68 14.81
N VAL A 73 7.02 15.15 13.56
CA VAL A 73 7.18 16.58 13.25
C VAL A 73 5.86 17.33 13.01
N GLY A 74 4.72 16.62 13.13
CA GLY A 74 3.40 17.21 12.90
C GLY A 74 3.13 17.59 11.44
N ALA A 75 3.82 16.97 10.46
CA ALA A 75 3.64 17.31 9.05
C ALA A 75 2.29 16.78 8.53
N GLN A 76 1.64 17.56 7.67
CA GLN A 76 0.34 17.22 7.08
C GLN A 76 0.44 16.11 6.04
N GLY A 77 1.54 16.04 5.26
CA GLY A 77 1.72 15.06 4.19
C GLY A 77 3.17 14.80 3.85
N ILE A 78 3.36 13.81 2.99
CA ILE A 78 4.64 13.39 2.42
C ILE A 78 4.55 13.57 0.92
N PHE A 79 5.44 14.36 0.33
CA PHE A 79 5.57 14.48 -1.11
C PHE A 79 6.60 13.50 -1.63
N VAL A 80 6.25 12.77 -2.69
CA VAL A 80 7.15 11.84 -3.37
C VAL A 80 7.21 12.18 -4.86
N ALA A 81 8.40 12.09 -5.46
CA ALA A 81 8.68 12.56 -6.81
C ALA A 81 8.36 11.50 -7.90
N HIS A 82 7.27 10.75 -7.75
CA HIS A 82 6.80 9.88 -8.83
C HIS A 82 6.26 10.72 -9.99
N HIS A 83 6.57 10.31 -11.20
CA HIS A 83 6.21 11.00 -12.45
C HIS A 83 5.40 10.09 -13.38
N GLU A 84 5.01 10.60 -14.58
CA GLU A 84 4.16 9.88 -15.54
C GLU A 84 4.76 8.53 -15.98
N ASP A 85 6.07 8.48 -16.19
CA ASP A 85 6.73 7.22 -16.57
C ASP A 85 6.62 6.15 -15.48
N ASP A 86 6.75 6.54 -14.20
CA ASP A 86 6.53 5.63 -13.06
C ASP A 86 5.09 5.12 -13.01
N GLN A 87 4.13 5.95 -13.41
CA GLN A 87 2.73 5.55 -13.51
C GLN A 87 2.54 4.47 -14.57
N ALA A 88 3.08 4.67 -15.78
CA ALA A 88 3.02 3.69 -16.87
C ALA A 88 3.68 2.35 -16.47
N GLU A 89 4.86 2.41 -15.84
CA GLU A 89 5.54 1.23 -15.31
C GLU A 89 4.67 0.49 -14.28
N THR A 90 4.09 1.22 -13.33
CA THR A 90 3.25 0.65 -12.28
C THR A 90 2.03 -0.07 -12.85
N ILE A 91 1.37 0.49 -13.86
CA ILE A 91 0.22 -0.13 -14.52
C ILE A 91 0.63 -1.45 -15.19
N LEU A 92 1.73 -1.45 -15.95
CA LEU A 92 2.24 -2.66 -16.60
C LEU A 92 2.68 -3.72 -15.60
N MET A 93 3.38 -3.33 -14.54
CA MET A 93 3.76 -4.26 -13.47
C MET A 93 2.53 -4.92 -12.83
N ASN A 94 1.47 -4.13 -12.59
CA ASN A 94 0.23 -4.66 -12.04
C ASN A 94 -0.45 -5.62 -13.00
N LEU A 95 -0.47 -5.33 -14.31
CA LEU A 95 -0.98 -6.23 -15.35
C LEU A 95 -0.22 -7.56 -15.39
N VAL A 96 1.11 -7.51 -15.38
CA VAL A 96 1.97 -8.71 -15.39
C VAL A 96 1.75 -9.58 -14.14
N ARG A 97 1.50 -8.95 -12.98
CA ARG A 97 1.21 -9.65 -11.73
C ARG A 97 -0.22 -10.21 -11.66
N GLY A 98 -1.08 -9.86 -12.61
CA GLY A 98 -2.50 -10.23 -12.59
C GLY A 98 -3.31 -9.35 -11.66
N THR A 99 -3.91 -8.30 -12.21
CA THR A 99 -4.70 -7.34 -11.44
C THR A 99 -6.10 -7.18 -11.99
N GLY A 100 -7.03 -6.75 -11.12
CA GLY A 100 -8.34 -6.22 -11.51
C GLY A 100 -8.28 -4.71 -11.78
N THR A 101 -9.46 -4.09 -11.99
CA THR A 101 -9.61 -2.65 -12.25
C THR A 101 -8.89 -1.78 -11.23
N ARG A 102 -8.86 -2.20 -9.95
CA ARG A 102 -8.18 -1.48 -8.88
C ARG A 102 -6.67 -1.34 -9.09
N GLY A 103 -5.99 -2.35 -9.61
CA GLY A 103 -4.56 -2.22 -9.92
C GLY A 103 -4.31 -1.45 -11.21
N LEU A 104 -5.26 -1.47 -12.16
CA LEU A 104 -5.16 -0.68 -13.40
C LEU A 104 -5.23 0.83 -13.15
N ARG A 105 -5.85 1.28 -12.05
CA ARG A 105 -5.85 2.71 -11.67
C ARG A 105 -4.45 3.26 -11.36
N GLY A 106 -3.44 2.38 -11.20
CA GLY A 106 -2.08 2.78 -10.89
C GLY A 106 -1.94 3.55 -9.55
N MET A 107 -1.03 4.50 -9.52
CA MET A 107 -0.83 5.39 -8.38
C MET A 107 -1.85 6.54 -8.41
N LEU A 108 -2.38 6.90 -7.23
CA LEU A 108 -3.23 8.08 -7.08
C LEU A 108 -2.37 9.33 -6.86
N PRO A 109 -2.78 10.51 -7.36
CA PRO A 109 -2.11 11.78 -7.05
C PRO A 109 -2.00 12.04 -5.54
N VAL A 110 -3.07 11.71 -4.81
CA VAL A 110 -3.10 11.72 -3.35
C VAL A 110 -3.63 10.38 -2.85
N ASN A 111 -2.92 9.79 -1.90
CA ASN A 111 -3.33 8.55 -1.23
C ASN A 111 -3.03 8.65 0.27
N GLY A 112 -4.05 8.96 1.06
CA GLY A 112 -3.89 9.28 2.47
C GLY A 112 -2.99 10.52 2.66
N TYR A 113 -1.91 10.36 3.38
CA TYR A 113 -0.93 11.43 3.62
C TYR A 113 0.17 11.55 2.54
N ILE A 114 0.14 10.71 1.51
CA ILE A 114 1.15 10.72 0.43
C ILE A 114 0.59 11.48 -0.76
N ALA A 115 1.30 12.51 -1.22
CA ALA A 115 1.00 13.25 -2.44
C ALA A 115 2.12 13.09 -3.49
N ARG A 116 1.73 13.08 -4.76
CA ARG A 116 2.59 12.89 -5.94
C ARG A 116 2.40 14.06 -6.90
N PRO A 117 2.99 15.22 -6.61
CA PRO A 117 2.74 16.45 -7.39
C PRO A 117 3.21 16.33 -8.84
N PHE A 118 4.18 15.47 -9.14
CA PHE A 118 4.75 15.31 -10.47
C PHE A 118 4.14 14.16 -11.28
N LEU A 119 3.06 13.54 -10.82
CA LEU A 119 2.48 12.35 -11.47
C LEU A 119 1.96 12.62 -12.88
N ALA A 120 1.70 13.88 -13.24
CA ALA A 120 1.31 14.32 -14.58
C ALA A 120 2.48 14.86 -15.43
N ALA A 121 3.69 14.96 -14.87
CA ALA A 121 4.88 15.40 -15.59
C ALA A 121 5.66 14.18 -16.10
N THR A 122 6.24 14.28 -17.28
CA THR A 122 7.12 13.24 -17.82
C THR A 122 8.52 13.34 -17.18
N ARG A 123 9.29 12.27 -17.24
CA ARG A 123 10.70 12.30 -16.87
C ARG A 123 11.48 13.37 -17.66
N LYS A 124 11.17 13.53 -18.94
CA LYS A 124 11.80 14.54 -19.80
C LYS A 124 11.51 15.96 -19.30
N ASP A 125 10.29 16.24 -18.86
CA ASP A 125 9.93 17.56 -18.30
C ASP A 125 10.77 17.84 -17.05
N MET A 126 10.96 16.84 -16.17
CA MET A 126 11.77 16.96 -14.97
C MET A 126 13.23 17.22 -15.29
N GLU A 127 13.81 16.48 -16.26
CA GLU A 127 15.18 16.67 -16.71
C GLU A 127 15.38 18.04 -17.37
N THR A 128 14.41 18.50 -18.15
CA THR A 128 14.43 19.85 -18.77
C THR A 128 14.41 20.93 -17.70
N TYR A 129 13.52 20.82 -16.73
CA TYR A 129 13.46 21.76 -15.60
C TYR A 129 14.77 21.81 -14.83
N CYS A 130 15.35 20.66 -14.49
CA CYS A 130 16.64 20.61 -13.81
C CYS A 130 17.75 21.34 -14.62
N LYS A 131 17.73 21.16 -15.93
CA LYS A 131 18.72 21.83 -16.83
C LYS A 131 18.51 23.34 -16.87
N GLU A 132 17.26 23.80 -17.00
CA GLU A 132 16.90 25.22 -17.06
C GLU A 132 17.26 25.94 -15.75
N GLU A 133 17.00 25.30 -14.61
CA GLU A 133 17.30 25.83 -13.29
C GLU A 133 18.73 25.56 -12.80
N GLY A 134 19.58 24.93 -13.63
CA GLY A 134 20.97 24.60 -13.27
C GLY A 134 21.07 23.62 -12.09
N LEU A 135 20.06 22.76 -11.89
CA LEU A 135 20.03 21.79 -10.80
C LEU A 135 20.80 20.53 -11.17
N SER A 136 21.77 20.16 -10.36
CA SER A 136 22.43 18.86 -10.47
C SER A 136 21.52 17.76 -9.93
N TYR A 137 21.59 16.59 -10.52
CA TYR A 137 20.93 15.37 -10.03
C TYR A 137 21.82 14.15 -10.21
N ARG A 138 21.56 13.10 -9.46
CA ARG A 138 22.29 11.82 -9.55
C ARG A 138 21.41 10.76 -10.24
N THR A 139 22.07 9.88 -10.97
CA THR A 139 21.43 8.74 -11.63
C THR A 139 21.78 7.46 -10.86
N ASP A 140 20.78 6.69 -10.49
CA ASP A 140 20.95 5.41 -9.80
C ASP A 140 21.47 4.33 -10.78
N SER A 141 22.63 3.73 -10.48
CA SER A 141 23.28 2.69 -11.31
C SER A 141 22.41 1.42 -11.43
N THR A 142 21.58 1.11 -10.42
CA THR A 142 20.72 -0.09 -10.43
C THR A 142 19.58 -0.01 -11.44
N ASN A 143 19.31 1.15 -12.02
CA ASN A 143 18.30 1.33 -13.08
C ASN A 143 18.57 0.50 -14.35
N GLY A 144 19.79 0.02 -14.54
CA GLY A 144 20.17 -0.82 -15.68
C GLY A 144 19.97 -2.32 -15.49
N ASN A 145 19.60 -2.81 -14.32
CA ASN A 145 19.46 -4.26 -14.06
C ASN A 145 18.08 -4.79 -14.45
N PRO A 146 17.92 -5.55 -15.57
CA PRO A 146 16.64 -6.05 -16.05
C PRO A 146 16.07 -7.22 -15.21
N ALA A 147 16.82 -7.78 -14.27
CA ALA A 147 16.32 -8.82 -13.38
C ALA A 147 15.21 -8.32 -12.44
N LEU A 148 15.14 -7.01 -12.22
CA LEU A 148 14.06 -6.39 -11.48
C LEU A 148 12.87 -6.12 -12.41
N LEU A 149 11.66 -6.55 -12.03
CA LEU A 149 10.45 -6.43 -12.85
C LEU A 149 10.22 -4.99 -13.36
N ARG A 150 10.46 -3.98 -12.52
CA ARG A 150 10.32 -2.58 -12.90
C ARG A 150 11.30 -2.18 -14.01
N ASN A 151 12.55 -2.60 -13.87
CA ASN A 151 13.58 -2.31 -14.87
C ASN A 151 13.30 -3.06 -16.18
N TRP A 152 12.86 -4.32 -16.12
CA TRP A 152 12.43 -5.06 -17.30
C TRP A 152 11.29 -4.35 -18.03
N VAL A 153 10.27 -3.89 -17.29
CA VAL A 153 9.16 -3.09 -17.87
C VAL A 153 9.69 -1.82 -18.54
N ARG A 154 10.63 -1.11 -17.89
CA ARG A 154 11.21 0.15 -18.38
C ARG A 154 12.10 -0.06 -19.61
N LEU A 155 12.98 -1.07 -19.55
CA LEU A 155 14.06 -1.25 -20.53
C LEU A 155 13.65 -2.12 -21.73
N GLU A 156 12.68 -3.01 -21.55
CA GLU A 156 12.29 -3.97 -22.58
C GLU A 156 10.82 -3.83 -22.98
N LEU A 157 9.88 -3.96 -22.04
CA LEU A 157 8.45 -4.01 -22.38
C LEU A 157 7.90 -2.69 -22.91
N LEU A 158 8.17 -1.56 -22.25
CA LEU A 158 7.72 -0.25 -22.72
C LEU A 158 8.32 0.14 -24.08
N PRO A 159 9.62 -0.05 -24.35
CA PRO A 159 10.18 0.19 -25.69
C PRO A 159 9.55 -0.73 -26.75
N LEU A 160 9.32 -2.00 -26.45
CA LEU A 160 8.66 -2.93 -27.35
C LEU A 160 7.23 -2.45 -27.70
N LEU A 161 6.44 -2.07 -26.72
CA LEU A 161 5.11 -1.53 -26.92
C LEU A 161 5.13 -0.21 -27.71
N ALA A 162 6.14 0.62 -27.48
CA ALA A 162 6.31 1.89 -28.18
C ALA A 162 6.57 1.71 -29.70
N THR A 163 7.09 0.57 -30.15
CA THR A 163 7.21 0.25 -31.58
C THR A 163 5.86 0.15 -32.27
N LYS A 164 4.79 -0.18 -31.53
CA LYS A 164 3.41 -0.28 -32.05
C LYS A 164 2.58 0.96 -31.74
N ASN A 165 2.81 1.57 -30.59
CA ASN A 165 2.16 2.82 -30.21
C ASN A 165 3.20 3.77 -29.56
N PRO A 166 3.73 4.74 -30.30
CA PRO A 166 4.69 5.71 -29.76
C PRO A 166 4.20 6.49 -28.53
N ARG A 167 2.87 6.58 -28.37
CA ARG A 167 2.22 7.25 -27.21
C ARG A 167 1.74 6.27 -26.14
N ILE A 168 2.33 5.07 -26.04
CA ILE A 168 1.86 4.02 -25.13
C ILE A 168 1.84 4.46 -23.67
N LYS A 169 2.82 5.25 -23.21
CA LYS A 169 2.85 5.76 -21.84
C LYS A 169 1.63 6.63 -21.55
N ALA A 170 1.37 7.61 -22.40
CA ALA A 170 0.19 8.48 -22.27
C ALA A 170 -1.11 7.68 -22.34
N ALA A 171 -1.20 6.68 -23.24
CA ALA A 171 -2.37 5.82 -23.34
C ALA A 171 -2.61 5.01 -22.04
N LEU A 172 -1.57 4.48 -21.42
CA LEU A 172 -1.64 3.78 -20.13
C LEU A 172 -2.11 4.73 -19.01
N VAL A 173 -1.53 5.92 -18.94
CA VAL A 173 -1.92 6.94 -17.94
C VAL A 173 -3.37 7.36 -18.13
N GLN A 174 -3.83 7.55 -19.37
CA GLN A 174 -5.22 7.87 -19.67
C GLN A 174 -6.17 6.73 -19.26
N ALA A 175 -5.83 5.48 -19.57
CA ALA A 175 -6.59 4.32 -19.11
C ALA A 175 -6.67 4.23 -17.58
N ALA A 176 -5.56 4.53 -16.90
CA ALA A 176 -5.54 4.60 -15.43
C ALA A 176 -6.44 5.70 -14.88
N ALA A 177 -6.51 6.87 -15.51
CA ALA A 177 -7.37 7.96 -15.08
C ALA A 177 -8.87 7.56 -15.16
N VAL A 178 -9.27 6.86 -16.24
CA VAL A 178 -10.62 6.30 -16.35
C VAL A 178 -10.87 5.27 -15.24
N ALA A 179 -9.95 4.31 -15.04
CA ALA A 179 -10.07 3.31 -13.99
C ALA A 179 -10.11 3.93 -12.58
N GLN A 180 -9.42 5.04 -12.33
CA GLN A 180 -9.48 5.80 -11.08
C GLN A 180 -10.89 6.36 -10.83
N SER A 181 -11.51 6.95 -11.85
CA SER A 181 -12.86 7.50 -11.78
C SER A 181 -13.90 6.42 -11.47
N ASP A 182 -13.84 5.31 -12.22
CA ASP A 182 -14.76 4.19 -12.04
C ASP A 182 -14.61 3.55 -10.67
N GLU A 183 -13.37 3.32 -10.23
CA GLU A 183 -13.08 2.73 -8.93
C GLU A 183 -13.55 3.65 -7.79
N ALA A 184 -13.34 4.97 -7.90
CA ALA A 184 -13.80 5.93 -6.90
C ALA A 184 -15.33 5.93 -6.76
N TYR A 185 -16.06 5.82 -7.87
CA TYR A 185 -17.51 5.70 -7.85
C TYR A 185 -17.97 4.41 -7.17
N LEU A 186 -17.38 3.27 -7.54
CA LEU A 186 -17.72 1.97 -6.98
C LEU A 186 -17.36 1.86 -5.49
N GLU A 187 -16.19 2.41 -5.07
CA GLU A 187 -15.81 2.50 -3.65
C GLU A 187 -16.81 3.39 -2.87
N LYS A 188 -17.24 4.52 -3.44
CA LYS A 188 -18.26 5.38 -2.83
C LYS A 188 -19.59 4.65 -2.63
N MET A 189 -20.01 3.83 -3.58
CA MET A 189 -21.24 3.02 -3.45
C MET A 189 -21.09 1.96 -2.36
N ALA A 190 -19.95 1.29 -2.31
CA ALA A 190 -19.67 0.32 -1.25
C ALA A 190 -19.59 0.95 0.14
N GLN A 191 -18.99 2.15 0.24
CA GLN A 191 -18.93 2.90 1.51
C GLN A 191 -20.34 3.29 1.99
N LYS A 192 -21.19 3.79 1.09
CA LYS A 192 -22.59 4.08 1.43
C LYS A 192 -23.33 2.86 1.99
N TYR A 193 -23.05 1.67 1.43
CA TYR A 193 -23.62 0.44 1.98
C TYR A 193 -23.12 0.18 3.40
N LEU A 194 -21.80 0.26 3.62
CA LEU A 194 -21.23 0.09 4.96
C LEU A 194 -21.79 1.09 5.97
N ASP A 195 -21.91 2.36 5.60
CA ASP A 195 -22.43 3.41 6.47
C ASP A 195 -23.88 3.14 6.89
N SER A 196 -24.68 2.51 6.01
CA SER A 196 -26.10 2.23 6.27
C SER A 196 -26.37 0.87 6.91
N PHE A 197 -25.54 -0.13 6.58
CA PHE A 197 -25.79 -1.54 6.92
C PHE A 197 -24.69 -2.21 7.72
N SER A 198 -23.75 -1.42 8.28
CA SER A 198 -22.76 -1.95 9.20
C SER A 198 -22.64 -1.13 10.48
N ARG A 199 -22.04 -1.76 11.50
CA ARG A 199 -21.67 -1.10 12.75
C ARG A 199 -20.19 -1.43 13.03
N ASN A 200 -19.44 -0.43 13.47
CA ASN A 200 -18.11 -0.67 14.00
C ASN A 200 -18.19 -0.69 15.53
N ILE A 201 -18.01 -1.85 16.11
CA ILE A 201 -18.09 -2.08 17.56
C ILE A 201 -16.69 -2.51 18.03
N PHE A 202 -16.01 -1.61 18.76
CA PHE A 202 -14.67 -1.87 19.32
C PHE A 202 -13.65 -2.40 18.28
N GLY A 203 -13.63 -1.81 17.06
CA GLY A 203 -12.70 -2.22 16.00
C GLY A 203 -13.12 -3.49 15.23
N THR A 204 -14.34 -3.98 15.45
CA THR A 204 -14.95 -5.06 14.67
C THR A 204 -16.05 -4.48 13.80
N TYR A 205 -16.02 -4.74 12.49
CA TYR A 205 -17.16 -4.47 11.62
C TYR A 205 -18.17 -5.61 11.73
N ASP A 206 -19.40 -5.24 12.00
CA ASP A 206 -20.57 -6.11 11.95
C ASP A 206 -21.46 -5.64 10.79
N ILE A 207 -21.49 -6.41 9.70
CA ILE A 207 -22.07 -6.04 8.41
C ILE A 207 -23.31 -6.87 8.18
N ASP A 208 -24.45 -6.24 7.84
CA ASP A 208 -25.62 -6.94 7.35
C ASP A 208 -25.32 -7.49 5.93
N VAL A 209 -25.35 -8.81 5.77
CA VAL A 209 -25.15 -9.50 4.50
C VAL A 209 -26.38 -10.32 4.10
N GLY A 210 -27.57 -9.88 4.53
CA GLY A 210 -28.86 -10.46 4.18
C GLY A 210 -29.40 -9.97 2.83
N PRO A 211 -30.74 -9.94 2.64
CA PRO A 211 -31.39 -9.72 1.33
C PRO A 211 -31.00 -8.42 0.62
N THR A 212 -30.64 -7.37 1.36
CA THR A 212 -30.19 -6.10 0.78
C THR A 212 -28.80 -6.24 0.17
N PHE A 213 -27.90 -6.97 0.84
CA PHE A 213 -26.59 -7.31 0.30
C PHE A 213 -26.69 -8.19 -0.95
N ASP A 214 -27.61 -9.17 -0.95
CA ASP A 214 -27.79 -10.09 -2.07
C ASP A 214 -28.18 -9.37 -3.36
N LYS A 215 -28.88 -8.25 -3.27
CA LYS A 215 -29.29 -7.42 -4.41
C LYS A 215 -28.16 -6.56 -5.00
N LEU A 216 -27.04 -6.43 -4.30
CA LEU A 216 -25.89 -5.66 -4.80
C LEU A 216 -25.21 -6.41 -5.94
N ASP A 217 -24.69 -5.65 -6.90
CA ASP A 217 -23.79 -6.17 -7.92
C ASP A 217 -22.49 -6.71 -7.28
N LEU A 218 -21.90 -7.72 -7.90
CA LEU A 218 -20.65 -8.35 -7.46
C LEU A 218 -19.53 -7.31 -7.28
N ALA A 219 -19.50 -6.29 -8.12
CA ALA A 219 -18.54 -5.20 -8.04
C ALA A 219 -18.64 -4.44 -6.71
N ILE A 220 -19.85 -4.20 -6.21
CA ILE A 220 -20.08 -3.52 -4.94
C ILE A 220 -19.84 -4.47 -3.76
N LYS A 221 -20.38 -5.69 -3.80
CA LYS A 221 -20.14 -6.73 -2.78
C LYS A 221 -18.65 -6.90 -2.48
N SER A 222 -17.85 -7.01 -3.56
CA SER A 222 -16.40 -7.18 -3.46
C SER A 222 -15.72 -6.00 -2.75
N ARG A 223 -16.18 -4.78 -2.98
CA ARG A 223 -15.63 -3.57 -2.37
C ARG A 223 -16.08 -3.39 -0.92
N VAL A 224 -17.33 -3.71 -0.59
CA VAL A 224 -17.82 -3.74 0.80
C VAL A 224 -16.92 -4.62 1.65
N ILE A 225 -16.64 -5.84 1.19
CA ILE A 225 -15.76 -6.78 1.89
C ILE A 225 -14.33 -6.21 2.06
N ARG A 226 -13.75 -5.65 0.99
CA ARG A 226 -12.40 -5.07 1.04
C ARG A 226 -12.31 -3.87 1.97
N LEU A 227 -13.31 -2.98 1.94
CA LEU A 227 -13.35 -1.81 2.80
C LEU A 227 -13.51 -2.21 4.27
N ALA A 228 -14.33 -3.19 4.57
CA ALA A 228 -14.51 -3.70 5.93
C ALA A 228 -13.21 -4.30 6.48
N VAL A 229 -12.53 -5.16 5.71
CA VAL A 229 -11.25 -5.75 6.13
C VAL A 229 -10.18 -4.67 6.32
N LYS A 230 -10.10 -3.70 5.41
CA LYS A 230 -9.19 -2.55 5.55
C LYS A 230 -9.53 -1.71 6.79
N GLY A 231 -10.81 -1.50 7.08
CA GLY A 231 -11.28 -0.70 8.21
C GLY A 231 -10.92 -1.29 9.57
N VAL A 232 -10.71 -2.60 9.66
CA VAL A 232 -10.18 -3.27 10.88
C VAL A 232 -8.65 -3.43 10.85
N GLY A 233 -7.97 -2.77 9.93
CA GLY A 233 -6.52 -2.81 9.80
C GLY A 233 -5.96 -4.07 9.14
N GLY A 234 -6.79 -4.79 8.37
CA GLY A 234 -6.35 -5.91 7.54
C GLY A 234 -5.61 -5.45 6.29
N GLU A 235 -4.93 -6.41 5.66
CA GLU A 235 -4.21 -6.20 4.41
C GLU A 235 -5.15 -6.23 3.21
N GLU A 236 -4.61 -5.85 2.04
CA GLU A 236 -5.37 -5.86 0.81
C GLU A 236 -5.73 -7.29 0.37
N LEU A 237 -7.02 -7.53 0.12
CA LEU A 237 -7.52 -8.83 -0.30
C LEU A 237 -7.31 -9.06 -1.80
N GLY A 238 -6.71 -10.20 -2.16
CA GLY A 238 -6.68 -10.72 -3.54
C GLY A 238 -8.07 -11.21 -4.00
N PHE A 239 -8.17 -11.52 -5.29
CA PHE A 239 -9.41 -12.03 -5.90
C PHE A 239 -9.93 -13.28 -5.20
N ASP A 240 -9.05 -14.24 -4.91
CA ASP A 240 -9.44 -15.52 -4.29
C ASP A 240 -9.93 -15.36 -2.85
N HIS A 241 -9.37 -14.41 -2.10
CA HIS A 241 -9.86 -14.10 -0.75
C HIS A 241 -11.31 -13.62 -0.80
N VAL A 242 -11.59 -12.64 -1.68
CA VAL A 242 -12.95 -12.10 -1.84
C VAL A 242 -13.92 -13.20 -2.29
N LYS A 243 -13.51 -14.05 -3.25
CA LYS A 243 -14.32 -15.18 -3.72
C LYS A 243 -14.64 -16.18 -2.60
N LYS A 244 -13.66 -16.49 -1.74
CA LYS A 244 -13.87 -17.36 -0.57
C LYS A 244 -14.85 -16.75 0.44
N ILE A 245 -14.75 -15.44 0.69
CA ILE A 245 -15.65 -14.73 1.61
C ILE A 245 -17.08 -14.69 1.05
N LEU A 246 -17.27 -14.40 -0.23
CA LEU A 246 -18.58 -14.44 -0.87
C LEU A 246 -19.21 -15.84 -0.78
N ARG A 247 -18.43 -16.89 -1.02
CA ARG A 247 -18.90 -18.28 -0.82
C ARG A 247 -19.24 -18.60 0.63
N LEU A 248 -18.55 -18.01 1.61
CA LEU A 248 -18.90 -18.15 3.03
C LEU A 248 -20.29 -17.57 3.30
N ILE A 249 -20.57 -16.38 2.75
CA ILE A 249 -21.86 -15.70 2.85
C ILE A 249 -22.96 -16.50 2.15
N GLU A 250 -22.74 -16.92 0.90
CA GLU A 250 -23.69 -17.70 0.09
C GLU A 250 -24.09 -19.03 0.76
N LYS A 251 -23.16 -19.73 1.41
CA LYS A 251 -23.44 -20.97 2.12
C LYS A 251 -24.34 -20.76 3.33
N GLY A 252 -24.36 -19.56 3.92
CA GLY A 252 -25.26 -19.20 5.02
C GLY A 252 -25.10 -20.04 6.29
N ILE A 253 -23.97 -20.75 6.49
CA ILE A 253 -23.75 -21.61 7.65
C ILE A 253 -23.26 -20.76 8.82
N SER A 254 -24.14 -20.52 9.80
CA SER A 254 -23.83 -19.74 11.00
C SER A 254 -22.65 -20.36 11.79
N GLY A 255 -21.77 -19.49 12.30
CA GLY A 255 -20.57 -19.86 13.05
C GLY A 255 -19.35 -20.26 12.17
N LYS A 256 -19.49 -20.33 10.84
CA LYS A 256 -18.34 -20.55 9.97
C LYS A 256 -17.48 -19.30 9.87
N SER A 257 -16.16 -19.51 9.88
CA SER A 257 -15.17 -18.44 9.85
C SER A 257 -14.11 -18.66 8.76
N LEU A 258 -13.44 -17.57 8.39
CA LEU A 258 -12.35 -17.53 7.43
C LEU A 258 -11.30 -16.51 7.89
N ASP A 259 -10.05 -16.94 7.95
CA ASP A 259 -8.91 -16.05 8.21
C ASP A 259 -8.38 -15.48 6.88
N VAL A 260 -8.05 -14.19 6.89
CA VAL A 260 -7.51 -13.47 5.73
C VAL A 260 -6.25 -12.69 6.11
N PRO A 261 -5.45 -12.22 5.13
CA PRO A 261 -4.23 -11.46 5.39
C PRO A 261 -4.44 -10.25 6.32
N GLY A 262 -3.39 -9.92 7.08
CA GLY A 262 -3.43 -8.82 8.06
C GLY A 262 -4.07 -9.23 9.39
N HIS A 263 -4.05 -10.54 9.72
CA HIS A 263 -4.60 -11.09 10.99
C HIS A 263 -6.07 -10.73 11.20
N VAL A 264 -6.86 -10.74 10.13
CA VAL A 264 -8.30 -10.52 10.19
C VAL A 264 -9.06 -11.84 10.07
N ARG A 265 -10.01 -12.06 10.98
CA ARG A 265 -10.98 -13.15 10.92
C ARG A 265 -12.35 -12.62 10.54
N LEU A 266 -12.98 -13.27 9.57
CA LEU A 266 -14.37 -13.06 9.24
C LEU A 266 -15.20 -14.24 9.75
N ILE A 267 -16.36 -13.94 10.35
CA ILE A 267 -17.29 -14.93 10.86
C ILE A 267 -18.68 -14.60 10.31
N TYR A 268 -19.34 -15.59 9.71
CA TYR A 268 -20.75 -15.44 9.32
C TYR A 268 -21.67 -15.92 10.44
N ILE A 269 -22.62 -15.08 10.84
CA ILE A 269 -23.61 -15.38 11.88
C ILE A 269 -24.98 -14.85 11.44
N ASN A 270 -25.92 -15.76 11.10
CA ASN A 270 -27.33 -15.44 10.86
C ASN A 270 -27.55 -14.18 9.99
N GLY A 271 -27.00 -14.13 8.79
CA GLY A 271 -27.15 -13.01 7.87
C GLY A 271 -26.23 -11.81 8.15
N ARG A 272 -25.28 -11.96 9.05
CA ARG A 272 -24.28 -10.94 9.37
C ARG A 272 -22.86 -11.46 9.15
N LEU A 273 -21.98 -10.61 8.66
CA LEU A 273 -20.57 -10.87 8.53
C LEU A 273 -19.79 -10.00 9.52
N MET A 274 -19.17 -10.62 10.48
CA MET A 274 -18.30 -9.95 11.45
C MET A 274 -16.86 -10.02 10.97
N ALA A 275 -16.18 -8.87 10.85
CA ALA A 275 -14.79 -8.76 10.50
C ALA A 275 -14.04 -8.09 11.65
N GLY A 276 -13.06 -8.77 12.22
CA GLY A 276 -12.26 -8.26 13.34
C GLY A 276 -10.83 -8.78 13.33
N ARG A 277 -9.93 -8.08 14.01
CA ARG A 277 -8.56 -8.56 14.20
C ARG A 277 -8.57 -9.80 15.09
N HIS A 278 -7.83 -10.78 14.67
CA HIS A 278 -7.56 -11.98 15.42
C HIS A 278 -6.14 -11.86 16.00
N GLU A 279 -6.02 -11.85 17.32
CA GLU A 279 -4.73 -11.98 17.98
C GLU A 279 -4.19 -13.38 17.72
N THR A 280 -3.35 -13.55 16.70
CA THR A 280 -2.64 -14.79 16.41
C THR A 280 -1.34 -14.91 17.20
N ASP A 281 -1.15 -14.07 18.20
CA ASP A 281 0.04 -14.14 19.02
C ASP A 281 -0.07 -15.33 19.99
N ARG A 282 0.43 -16.49 19.52
CA ARG A 282 0.59 -17.68 20.36
C ARG A 282 1.44 -17.39 21.61
N ALA A 283 2.26 -16.32 21.59
CA ALA A 283 3.01 -15.84 22.73
C ALA A 283 2.09 -15.13 23.73
N ALA A 284 1.26 -14.19 23.29
CA ALA A 284 0.29 -13.50 24.15
C ALA A 284 -0.77 -14.47 24.72
N GLN A 285 -1.19 -15.48 23.94
CA GLN A 285 -2.05 -16.55 24.48
C GLN A 285 -1.35 -17.45 25.50
N ARG A 286 -0.04 -17.70 25.35
CA ARG A 286 0.76 -18.41 26.34
C ARG A 286 0.97 -17.59 27.61
N GLU A 287 1.27 -16.30 27.49
CA GLU A 287 1.38 -15.39 28.64
C GLU A 287 0.05 -15.29 29.39
N LYS A 288 -1.05 -15.04 28.72
CA LYS A 288 -2.38 -15.03 29.35
C LYS A 288 -2.75 -16.36 30.03
N LYS A 289 -2.39 -17.50 29.41
CA LYS A 289 -2.57 -18.83 30.05
C LYS A 289 -1.64 -19.05 31.24
N LEU A 290 -0.43 -18.50 31.23
CA LEU A 290 0.51 -18.54 32.36
C LEU A 290 0.00 -17.66 33.52
N GLU A 291 -0.40 -16.43 33.25
CA GLU A 291 -1.01 -15.54 34.25
C GLU A 291 -2.26 -16.14 34.91
N ILE A 292 -3.13 -16.77 34.12
CA ILE A 292 -4.33 -17.43 34.66
C ILE A 292 -3.93 -18.62 35.55
N LYS A 293 -2.93 -19.42 35.14
CA LYS A 293 -2.44 -20.54 35.97
C LYS A 293 -1.73 -20.06 37.25
N GLU A 294 -1.00 -18.96 37.20
CA GLU A 294 -0.38 -18.37 38.37
C GLU A 294 -1.41 -17.81 39.35
N LYS A 295 -2.42 -17.10 38.86
CA LYS A 295 -3.54 -16.63 39.69
C LYS A 295 -4.34 -17.79 40.32
N GLN A 296 -4.53 -18.89 39.60
CA GLN A 296 -5.20 -20.08 40.11
C GLN A 296 -4.31 -20.82 41.18
N ARG A 297 -2.99 -20.86 41.00
CA ARG A 297 -2.08 -21.41 41.99
C ARG A 297 -2.03 -20.58 43.27
N HIS A 298 -2.04 -19.26 43.17
CA HIS A 298 -2.11 -18.40 44.37
C HIS A 298 -3.47 -18.48 45.07
N ALA A 299 -4.56 -18.68 44.35
CA ALA A 299 -5.90 -18.85 44.95
C ALA A 299 -6.11 -20.23 45.61
N SER A 300 -5.26 -21.21 45.32
CA SER A 300 -5.32 -22.56 45.94
C SER A 300 -4.38 -22.74 47.13
N GLN A 301 -3.66 -21.69 47.54
CA GLN A 301 -2.77 -21.68 48.68
C GLN A 301 -3.35 -20.95 49.91
N TYR A 302 -4.59 -20.51 49.81
CA TYR A 302 -5.42 -19.98 50.92
C TYR A 302 -6.68 -20.85 51.06
#